data_ffb3a339922faca4fcd7624edd7c0706
#
_entry.id   ffb3a339922faca4fcd7624edd7c0706
#
_cell.length_a   1.000
_cell.length_b   1.000
_cell.length_c   1.000
_cell.angle_alpha   90.00
_cell.angle_beta   90.00
_cell.angle_gamma   90.00
#
_symmetry.space_group_name_H-M   'P 1'
#
loop_
_entity.id
_entity.type
_entity.pdbx_description
1 polymer ?
#
loop_
_entity_poly.entity_id
_entity_poly.type
_entity_poly.pdbx_seq_one_letter_code
_entity_poly.pdbx_strand_id
1 'polypeptide(L)'
;MNAVGERGLHGRGDPMTWLDQLPDCVDDLRRAGELQQGGRSAEALTILDKVLEVTTDPLTRAYALVQRFGALINLGRIAEFATAMTLASNAVHETSDPYLRGQMHAFAALGAHLQSALDRGVTHLVQSARALAAVPDGDTETAWGWHDLAMAYSYLGFHGHALTAIEQARQVGAAAGMAPELFAAPGIRLRNAVSLDHQGDTDGCLRVLRDIDAELTRYLATGADARLRPSARPVYGYALARRAALGEAPETDVTELLTGGGDSVRSRDLRHLGGVCLDIAAGQPTRALRKLDAVPVSQEILGAAEPARLRSICYAVAGEHQAAHKADRYAFRLAAQRIDRLRDGYLDGVAARLDAQETHRDAGRYGDETLTDPLTGLPNRRQLERYVSAMLARGERAAIGVCDLIGFTAVNARHGRHCGDLVLQRIAGVLSRVMRRGDFVARFAGDEFVVVLPGAGPTQAAEVSRRISAAAAGENWQVLVPGTPIGLAAGWSEVGPDRRALAAALAAAAGNRTPA
;
A
#
# COMPACT_ATOMS: atom_id res chain seq x y z
N MET A 1 -40.24 -43.30 -31.02
CA MET A 1 -40.69 -43.50 -29.64
C MET A 1 -39.52 -43.51 -28.74
N ASN A 2 -39.62 -42.63 -27.79
CA ASN A 2 -38.81 -42.40 -26.58
C ASN A 2 -37.46 -41.67 -26.71
N ALA A 3 -37.60 -40.36 -26.63
CA ALA A 3 -36.59 -39.49 -26.00
C ALA A 3 -36.63 -39.75 -24.48
N VAL A 4 -35.50 -40.11 -23.88
CA VAL A 4 -35.27 -39.98 -22.44
C VAL A 4 -34.01 -39.15 -22.28
N GLY A 5 -34.25 -38.01 -21.68
CA GLY A 5 -33.27 -36.93 -21.48
C GLY A 5 -32.13 -37.33 -20.59
N GLU A 6 -30.99 -36.92 -21.03
CA GLU A 6 -29.83 -36.66 -20.19
C GLU A 6 -30.13 -35.45 -19.30
N ARG A 7 -30.58 -35.70 -18.07
CA ARG A 7 -30.45 -34.73 -17.01
C ARG A 7 -29.10 -34.98 -16.35
N GLY A 8 -28.18 -34.06 -16.65
CA GLY A 8 -26.89 -34.00 -16.01
C GLY A 8 -26.99 -34.02 -14.50
N LEU A 9 -26.05 -34.68 -13.91
CA LEU A 9 -25.70 -34.71 -12.51
C LEU A 9 -25.33 -33.30 -11.99
N HIS A 10 -26.34 -32.51 -11.66
CA HIS A 10 -26.19 -31.42 -10.73
C HIS A 10 -26.51 -31.95 -9.34
N GLY A 11 -25.50 -32.54 -8.72
CA GLY A 11 -25.55 -32.99 -7.35
C GLY A 11 -24.77 -32.08 -6.44
N ARG A 12 -25.47 -31.48 -5.48
CA ARG A 12 -25.10 -30.57 -4.38
C ARG A 12 -24.91 -29.13 -4.89
N GLY A 13 -25.83 -28.24 -4.51
CA GLY A 13 -25.71 -26.82 -4.78
C GLY A 13 -24.36 -26.31 -4.27
N ASP A 14 -23.59 -25.72 -5.16
CA ASP A 14 -22.41 -24.98 -4.77
C ASP A 14 -22.83 -23.93 -3.72
N PRO A 15 -22.07 -23.78 -2.62
CA PRO A 15 -22.39 -22.75 -1.65
C PRO A 15 -22.39 -21.40 -2.36
N MET A 16 -23.47 -20.63 -2.15
CA MET A 16 -23.63 -19.31 -2.72
C MET A 16 -22.46 -18.44 -2.33
N THR A 17 -21.70 -17.92 -3.30
CA THR A 17 -20.54 -17.07 -3.06
C THR A 17 -20.98 -15.63 -2.85
N TRP A 18 -20.09 -14.78 -2.29
CA TRP A 18 -20.37 -13.35 -2.15
C TRP A 18 -20.72 -12.69 -3.49
N LEU A 19 -20.07 -13.11 -4.59
CA LEU A 19 -20.38 -12.63 -5.94
C LEU A 19 -21.81 -12.93 -6.37
N ASP A 20 -22.38 -14.03 -5.94
CA ASP A 20 -23.74 -14.42 -6.30
C ASP A 20 -24.81 -13.53 -5.62
N GLN A 21 -24.42 -12.66 -4.68
CA GLN A 21 -25.28 -11.66 -4.07
C GLN A 21 -25.41 -10.39 -4.94
N LEU A 22 -24.56 -10.23 -5.95
CA LEU A 22 -24.61 -9.08 -6.84
C LEU A 22 -25.79 -9.18 -7.79
N PRO A 23 -26.56 -8.11 -7.99
CA PRO A 23 -27.77 -8.15 -8.80
C PRO A 23 -27.50 -8.17 -10.30
N ASP A 24 -26.33 -7.70 -10.76
CA ASP A 24 -25.98 -7.62 -12.18
C ASP A 24 -24.48 -7.88 -12.44
N CYS A 25 -24.11 -8.07 -13.70
CA CYS A 25 -22.74 -8.21 -14.19
C CYS A 25 -21.88 -9.31 -13.54
N VAL A 26 -22.47 -10.29 -12.86
CA VAL A 26 -21.75 -11.34 -12.09
C VAL A 26 -20.76 -12.10 -12.95
N ASP A 27 -21.17 -12.52 -14.17
CA ASP A 27 -20.32 -13.30 -15.07
C ASP A 27 -19.13 -12.49 -15.59
N ASP A 28 -19.33 -11.20 -15.90
CA ASP A 28 -18.26 -10.30 -16.31
C ASP A 28 -17.25 -10.07 -15.16
N LEU A 29 -17.75 -9.89 -13.94
CA LEU A 29 -16.91 -9.72 -12.76
C LEU A 29 -16.13 -10.99 -12.42
N ARG A 30 -16.76 -12.17 -12.50
CA ARG A 30 -16.09 -13.47 -12.34
C ARG A 30 -15.01 -13.64 -13.41
N ARG A 31 -15.32 -13.31 -14.66
CA ARG A 31 -14.36 -13.34 -15.76
C ARG A 31 -13.19 -12.40 -15.56
N ALA A 32 -13.44 -11.18 -15.08
CA ALA A 32 -12.38 -10.23 -14.75
C ALA A 32 -11.46 -10.77 -13.63
N GLY A 33 -12.00 -11.39 -12.60
CA GLY A 33 -11.26 -12.05 -11.53
C GLY A 33 -10.35 -13.17 -12.06
N GLU A 34 -10.88 -14.08 -12.91
CA GLU A 34 -10.09 -15.14 -13.55
C GLU A 34 -8.93 -14.58 -14.38
N LEU A 35 -9.17 -13.51 -15.14
CA LEU A 35 -8.14 -12.85 -15.95
C LEU A 35 -7.04 -12.25 -15.08
N GLN A 36 -7.40 -11.60 -13.97
CA GLN A 36 -6.39 -11.06 -13.03
C GLN A 36 -5.55 -12.17 -12.42
N GLN A 37 -6.17 -13.26 -11.99
CA GLN A 37 -5.48 -14.45 -11.47
C GLN A 37 -4.59 -15.09 -12.53
N GLY A 38 -5.01 -15.08 -13.79
CA GLY A 38 -4.24 -15.54 -14.95
C GLY A 38 -3.11 -14.60 -15.38
N GLY A 39 -2.97 -13.42 -14.75
CA GLY A 39 -1.96 -12.42 -15.11
C GLY A 39 -2.29 -11.60 -16.36
N ARG A 40 -3.58 -11.50 -16.72
CA ARG A 40 -4.13 -10.75 -17.86
C ARG A 40 -4.88 -9.51 -17.38
N SER A 41 -4.19 -8.69 -16.56
CA SER A 41 -4.80 -7.55 -15.88
C SER A 41 -5.28 -6.45 -16.83
N ALA A 42 -4.67 -6.31 -18.01
CA ALA A 42 -5.11 -5.34 -19.03
C ALA A 42 -6.49 -5.70 -19.60
N GLU A 43 -6.74 -6.99 -19.84
CA GLU A 43 -8.03 -7.48 -20.32
C GLU A 43 -9.11 -7.41 -19.23
N ALA A 44 -8.72 -7.74 -17.99
CA ALA A 44 -9.62 -7.58 -16.85
C ALA A 44 -10.07 -6.11 -16.69
N LEU A 45 -9.14 -5.17 -16.85
CA LEU A 45 -9.44 -3.73 -16.79
C LEU A 45 -10.49 -3.32 -17.83
N THR A 46 -10.39 -3.84 -19.06
CA THR A 46 -11.36 -3.56 -20.13
C THR A 46 -12.77 -4.05 -19.78
N ILE A 47 -12.88 -5.22 -19.15
CA ILE A 47 -14.17 -5.75 -18.69
C ILE A 47 -14.73 -4.89 -17.55
N LEU A 48 -13.89 -4.56 -16.56
CA LEU A 48 -14.29 -3.76 -15.40
C LEU A 48 -14.75 -2.36 -15.82
N ASP A 49 -14.07 -1.72 -16.78
CA ASP A 49 -14.51 -0.42 -17.33
C ASP A 49 -15.90 -0.52 -17.97
N LYS A 50 -16.19 -1.59 -18.74
CA LYS A 50 -17.54 -1.83 -19.30
C LYS A 50 -18.60 -2.05 -18.22
N VAL A 51 -18.29 -2.84 -17.19
CA VAL A 51 -19.21 -3.03 -16.05
C VAL A 51 -19.54 -1.69 -15.40
N LEU A 52 -18.56 -0.82 -15.21
CA LEU A 52 -18.74 0.51 -14.60
C LEU A 52 -19.56 1.48 -15.47
N GLU A 53 -19.61 1.25 -16.79
CA GLU A 53 -20.45 2.03 -17.71
C GLU A 53 -21.94 1.62 -17.65
N VAL A 54 -22.22 0.36 -17.33
CA VAL A 54 -23.60 -0.19 -17.43
C VAL A 54 -24.28 -0.39 -16.08
N THR A 55 -23.53 -0.72 -15.02
CA THR A 55 -24.13 -0.97 -13.71
C THR A 55 -24.62 0.29 -13.03
N THR A 56 -25.81 0.22 -12.45
CA THR A 56 -26.38 1.24 -11.57
C THR A 56 -26.46 0.77 -10.11
N ASP A 57 -26.18 -0.51 -9.86
CA ASP A 57 -26.19 -1.07 -8.52
C ASP A 57 -24.96 -0.61 -7.71
N PRO A 58 -25.15 -0.07 -6.49
CA PRO A 58 -24.04 0.44 -5.67
C PRO A 58 -23.05 -0.65 -5.26
N LEU A 59 -23.50 -1.87 -4.96
CA LEU A 59 -22.64 -2.97 -4.49
C LEU A 59 -21.78 -3.50 -5.64
N THR A 60 -22.37 -3.77 -6.80
CA THR A 60 -21.68 -4.16 -8.04
C THR A 60 -20.66 -3.11 -8.44
N ARG A 61 -21.05 -1.84 -8.40
CA ARG A 61 -20.16 -0.72 -8.70
C ARG A 61 -18.96 -0.64 -7.75
N ALA A 62 -19.18 -0.80 -6.44
CA ALA A 62 -18.12 -0.79 -5.44
C ALA A 62 -17.13 -1.93 -5.69
N TYR A 63 -17.62 -3.16 -5.92
CA TYR A 63 -16.77 -4.31 -6.24
C TYR A 63 -15.94 -4.06 -7.52
N ALA A 64 -16.58 -3.62 -8.61
CA ALA A 64 -15.89 -3.34 -9.87
C ALA A 64 -14.80 -2.28 -9.71
N LEU A 65 -15.02 -1.22 -8.92
CA LEU A 65 -14.02 -0.18 -8.63
C LEU A 65 -12.85 -0.72 -7.81
N VAL A 66 -13.09 -1.59 -6.83
CA VAL A 66 -12.05 -2.24 -6.04
C VAL A 66 -11.20 -3.16 -6.92
N GLN A 67 -11.83 -4.00 -7.75
CA GLN A 67 -11.12 -4.88 -8.69
C GLN A 67 -10.34 -4.08 -9.74
N ARG A 68 -10.90 -2.98 -10.24
CA ARG A 68 -10.23 -2.05 -11.16
C ARG A 68 -8.97 -1.46 -10.53
N PHE A 69 -9.03 -1.07 -9.26
CA PHE A 69 -7.87 -0.57 -8.52
C PHE A 69 -6.78 -1.65 -8.41
N GLY A 70 -7.14 -2.90 -8.10
CA GLY A 70 -6.22 -4.04 -8.09
C GLY A 70 -5.55 -4.29 -9.46
N ALA A 71 -6.32 -4.19 -10.55
CA ALA A 71 -5.78 -4.33 -11.90
C ALA A 71 -4.76 -3.23 -12.25
N LEU A 72 -5.02 -1.97 -11.86
CA LEU A 72 -4.09 -0.85 -12.03
C LEU A 72 -2.78 -1.05 -11.27
N ILE A 73 -2.86 -1.59 -10.04
CA ILE A 73 -1.68 -1.96 -9.25
C ILE A 73 -0.84 -3.00 -9.99
N ASN A 74 -1.45 -4.06 -10.50
CA ASN A 74 -0.75 -5.11 -11.25
C ASN A 74 -0.05 -4.59 -12.51
N LEU A 75 -0.66 -3.62 -13.19
CA LEU A 75 -0.12 -2.98 -14.39
C LEU A 75 0.91 -1.88 -14.08
N GLY A 76 1.06 -1.48 -12.82
CA GLY A 76 1.97 -0.40 -12.41
C GLY A 76 1.54 0.99 -12.90
N ARG A 77 0.22 1.22 -13.12
CA ARG A 77 -0.33 2.50 -13.61
C ARG A 77 -0.47 3.50 -12.47
N ILE A 78 0.67 3.89 -11.86
CA ILE A 78 0.77 4.70 -10.63
C ILE A 78 0.04 6.04 -10.74
N ALA A 79 0.05 6.67 -11.91
CA ALA A 79 -0.60 7.96 -12.14
C ALA A 79 -2.12 7.93 -11.87
N GLU A 80 -2.75 6.76 -11.94
CA GLU A 80 -4.19 6.58 -11.76
C GLU A 80 -4.59 6.14 -10.34
N PHE A 81 -3.61 5.77 -9.50
CA PHE A 81 -3.89 5.21 -8.18
C PHE A 81 -4.69 6.14 -7.27
N ALA A 82 -4.37 7.42 -7.23
CA ALA A 82 -5.05 8.36 -6.33
C ALA A 82 -6.54 8.47 -6.69
N THR A 83 -6.85 8.61 -7.97
CA THR A 83 -8.23 8.68 -8.46
C THR A 83 -8.97 7.37 -8.24
N ALA A 84 -8.34 6.23 -8.60
CA ALA A 84 -8.96 4.92 -8.45
C ALA A 84 -9.23 4.58 -6.97
N MET A 85 -8.30 4.88 -6.08
CA MET A 85 -8.45 4.69 -4.64
C MET A 85 -9.60 5.54 -4.09
N THR A 86 -9.69 6.82 -4.49
CA THR A 86 -10.77 7.71 -4.04
C THR A 86 -12.13 7.19 -4.51
N LEU A 87 -12.26 6.80 -5.76
CA LEU A 87 -13.52 6.26 -6.29
C LEU A 87 -13.92 4.96 -5.60
N ALA A 88 -12.99 4.03 -5.42
CA ALA A 88 -13.24 2.77 -4.73
C ALA A 88 -13.62 2.99 -3.26
N SER A 89 -12.88 3.86 -2.54
CA SER A 89 -13.14 4.16 -1.13
C SER A 89 -14.54 4.77 -0.93
N ASN A 90 -14.94 5.74 -1.76
CA ASN A 90 -16.27 6.35 -1.67
C ASN A 90 -17.38 5.31 -1.92
N ALA A 91 -17.25 4.50 -2.97
CA ALA A 91 -18.24 3.49 -3.29
C ALA A 91 -18.34 2.41 -2.19
N VAL A 92 -17.22 1.95 -1.65
CA VAL A 92 -17.19 0.97 -0.54
C VAL A 92 -17.83 1.55 0.74
N HIS A 93 -17.60 2.84 1.01
CA HIS A 93 -18.20 3.51 2.16
C HIS A 93 -19.74 3.53 2.08
N GLU A 94 -20.31 3.71 0.89
CA GLU A 94 -21.76 3.69 0.67
C GLU A 94 -22.38 2.31 0.91
N THR A 95 -21.65 1.21 0.67
CA THR A 95 -22.16 -0.16 0.86
C THR A 95 -22.06 -0.67 2.29
N SER A 96 -21.15 -0.14 3.11
CA SER A 96 -20.82 -0.63 4.46
C SER A 96 -20.40 -2.11 4.52
N ASP A 97 -20.05 -2.73 3.41
CA ASP A 97 -19.67 -4.14 3.31
C ASP A 97 -18.27 -4.39 3.89
N PRO A 98 -18.09 -5.30 4.88
CA PRO A 98 -16.80 -5.51 5.54
C PRO A 98 -15.77 -6.20 4.63
N TYR A 99 -16.18 -7.10 3.72
CA TYR A 99 -15.27 -7.75 2.78
C TYR A 99 -14.68 -6.73 1.80
N LEU A 100 -15.55 -5.93 1.13
CA LEU A 100 -15.09 -4.88 0.21
C LEU A 100 -14.19 -3.86 0.89
N ARG A 101 -14.52 -3.48 2.13
CA ARG A 101 -13.68 -2.59 2.93
C ARG A 101 -12.31 -3.21 3.19
N GLY A 102 -12.27 -4.48 3.55
CA GLY A 102 -11.04 -5.22 3.78
C GLY A 102 -10.17 -5.29 2.53
N GLN A 103 -10.73 -5.67 1.40
CA GLN A 103 -10.00 -5.79 0.14
C GLN A 103 -9.53 -4.42 -0.39
N MET A 104 -10.39 -3.41 -0.34
CA MET A 104 -10.02 -2.03 -0.70
C MET A 104 -8.80 -1.55 0.10
N HIS A 105 -8.79 -1.78 1.42
CA HIS A 105 -7.66 -1.41 2.24
C HIS A 105 -6.40 -2.24 1.96
N ALA A 106 -6.51 -3.53 1.60
CA ALA A 106 -5.36 -4.32 1.16
C ALA A 106 -4.71 -3.73 -0.10
N PHE A 107 -5.51 -3.36 -1.08
CA PHE A 107 -5.02 -2.70 -2.29
C PHE A 107 -4.51 -1.28 -2.03
N ALA A 108 -5.15 -0.52 -1.13
CA ALA A 108 -4.66 0.79 -0.73
C ALA A 108 -3.30 0.72 -0.03
N ALA A 109 -3.04 -0.34 0.76
CA ALA A 109 -1.72 -0.59 1.35
C ALA A 109 -0.65 -0.85 0.28
N LEU A 110 -0.97 -1.65 -0.75
CA LEU A 110 -0.09 -1.87 -1.89
C LEU A 110 0.14 -0.58 -2.70
N GLY A 111 -0.90 0.18 -2.96
CA GLY A 111 -0.81 1.48 -3.63
C GLY A 111 0.08 2.46 -2.85
N ALA A 112 -0.07 2.53 -1.52
CA ALA A 112 0.77 3.33 -0.65
C ALA A 112 2.25 2.88 -0.68
N HIS A 113 2.49 1.55 -0.70
CA HIS A 113 3.84 1.00 -0.86
C HIS A 113 4.50 1.45 -2.18
N LEU A 114 3.78 1.33 -3.30
CA LEU A 114 4.27 1.75 -4.62
C LEU A 114 4.52 3.26 -4.71
N GLN A 115 3.88 4.03 -3.85
CA GLN A 115 4.05 5.48 -3.70
C GLN A 115 5.06 5.85 -2.60
N SER A 116 5.76 4.88 -2.00
CA SER A 116 6.71 5.07 -0.87
C SER A 116 6.09 5.72 0.38
N ALA A 117 4.76 5.62 0.57
CA ALA A 117 4.01 6.15 1.71
C ALA A 117 3.74 5.05 2.75
N LEU A 118 4.80 4.62 3.45
CA LEU A 118 4.77 3.43 4.32
C LEU A 118 3.83 3.57 5.53
N ASP A 119 3.73 4.75 6.12
CA ASP A 119 2.84 5.08 7.25
C ASP A 119 1.36 4.82 6.90
N ARG A 120 0.94 5.29 5.73
CA ARG A 120 -0.39 5.00 5.18
C ARG A 120 -0.57 3.52 4.90
N GLY A 121 0.45 2.88 4.32
CA GLY A 121 0.42 1.45 4.07
C GLY A 121 0.13 0.64 5.34
N VAL A 122 0.82 0.94 6.45
CA VAL A 122 0.59 0.27 7.75
C VAL A 122 -0.83 0.50 8.27
N THR A 123 -1.35 1.72 8.17
CA THR A 123 -2.72 2.02 8.57
C THR A 123 -3.74 1.19 7.80
N HIS A 124 -3.58 1.12 6.47
CA HIS A 124 -4.44 0.33 5.62
C HIS A 124 -4.33 -1.17 5.90
N LEU A 125 -3.14 -1.71 6.18
CA LEU A 125 -2.98 -3.12 6.59
C LEU A 125 -3.81 -3.46 7.83
N VAL A 126 -3.77 -2.61 8.86
CA VAL A 126 -4.54 -2.81 10.10
C VAL A 126 -6.04 -2.71 9.85
N GLN A 127 -6.48 -1.74 9.03
CA GLN A 127 -7.89 -1.57 8.68
C GLN A 127 -8.42 -2.76 7.87
N SER A 128 -7.62 -3.26 6.91
CA SER A 128 -7.95 -4.46 6.14
C SER A 128 -8.12 -5.68 7.04
N ALA A 129 -7.16 -5.96 7.92
CA ALA A 129 -7.22 -7.10 8.83
C ALA A 129 -8.46 -7.06 9.74
N ARG A 130 -8.80 -5.87 10.28
CA ARG A 130 -9.99 -5.69 11.11
C ARG A 130 -11.29 -5.89 10.33
N ALA A 131 -11.36 -5.38 9.12
CA ALA A 131 -12.55 -5.50 8.29
C ALA A 131 -12.79 -6.95 7.85
N LEU A 132 -11.73 -7.66 7.40
CA LEU A 132 -11.84 -9.08 7.03
C LEU A 132 -12.16 -9.98 8.22
N ALA A 133 -11.63 -9.68 9.41
CA ALA A 133 -11.96 -10.42 10.64
C ALA A 133 -13.40 -10.19 11.11
N ALA A 134 -14.08 -9.16 10.64
CA ALA A 134 -15.48 -8.88 10.94
C ALA A 134 -16.47 -9.55 9.97
N VAL A 135 -16.00 -10.23 8.92
CA VAL A 135 -16.84 -10.99 7.99
C VAL A 135 -17.28 -12.28 8.68
N PRO A 136 -18.58 -12.48 8.93
CA PRO A 136 -19.09 -13.75 9.46
C PRO A 136 -19.01 -14.82 8.34
N ASP A 137 -18.76 -16.08 8.73
CA ASP A 137 -18.82 -17.24 7.84
C ASP A 137 -18.22 -16.98 6.44
N GLY A 138 -16.90 -16.69 6.44
CA GLY A 138 -16.19 -16.28 5.22
C GLY A 138 -16.29 -17.31 4.09
N ASP A 139 -16.41 -16.80 2.90
CA ASP A 139 -16.56 -17.53 1.64
C ASP A 139 -15.30 -17.44 0.75
N THR A 140 -15.43 -17.80 -0.50
CA THR A 140 -14.38 -17.76 -1.53
C THR A 140 -13.75 -16.37 -1.66
N GLU A 141 -14.57 -15.32 -1.71
CA GLU A 141 -14.11 -13.93 -1.85
C GLU A 141 -13.39 -13.46 -0.60
N THR A 142 -13.88 -13.84 0.57
CA THR A 142 -13.19 -13.54 1.86
C THR A 142 -11.82 -14.21 1.93
N ALA A 143 -11.68 -15.45 1.43
CA ALA A 143 -10.39 -16.12 1.32
C ALA A 143 -9.43 -15.34 0.40
N TRP A 144 -9.93 -14.82 -0.73
CA TRP A 144 -9.13 -13.93 -1.58
C TRP A 144 -8.80 -12.60 -0.92
N GLY A 145 -9.69 -12.02 -0.15
CA GLY A 145 -9.41 -10.82 0.64
C GLY A 145 -8.24 -11.02 1.60
N TRP A 146 -8.20 -12.14 2.33
CA TRP A 146 -7.07 -12.51 3.19
C TRP A 146 -5.78 -12.78 2.41
N HIS A 147 -5.88 -13.39 1.21
CA HIS A 147 -4.74 -13.56 0.31
C HIS A 147 -4.17 -12.19 -0.12
N ASP A 148 -5.02 -11.25 -0.52
CA ASP A 148 -4.60 -9.92 -0.96
C ASP A 148 -3.95 -9.13 0.18
N LEU A 149 -4.49 -9.26 1.40
CA LEU A 149 -3.86 -8.70 2.60
C LEU A 149 -2.50 -9.34 2.90
N ALA A 150 -2.37 -10.67 2.75
CA ALA A 150 -1.09 -11.36 2.90
C ALA A 150 -0.05 -10.86 1.88
N MET A 151 -0.48 -10.65 0.64
CA MET A 151 0.37 -10.04 -0.39
C MET A 151 0.81 -8.63 0.02
N ALA A 152 -0.11 -7.79 0.49
CA ALA A 152 0.19 -6.43 0.93
C ALA A 152 1.19 -6.42 2.11
N TYR A 153 0.98 -7.24 3.15
CA TYR A 153 1.95 -7.42 4.24
C TYR A 153 3.35 -7.78 3.73
N SER A 154 3.42 -8.73 2.79
CA SER A 154 4.68 -9.21 2.23
C SER A 154 5.44 -8.12 1.45
N TYR A 155 4.74 -7.31 0.66
CA TYR A 155 5.34 -6.20 -0.07
C TYR A 155 5.87 -5.10 0.86
N LEU A 156 5.17 -4.83 1.95
CA LEU A 156 5.62 -3.86 2.96
C LEU A 156 6.72 -4.42 3.88
N GLY A 157 7.03 -5.72 3.80
CA GLY A 157 8.11 -6.35 4.58
C GLY A 157 7.67 -6.97 5.91
N PHE A 158 6.37 -7.04 6.18
CA PHE A 158 5.80 -7.69 7.37
C PHE A 158 5.62 -9.19 7.14
N HIS A 159 6.72 -9.92 6.91
CA HIS A 159 6.70 -11.31 6.46
C HIS A 159 5.97 -12.26 7.42
N GLY A 160 6.13 -12.09 8.75
CA GLY A 160 5.41 -12.88 9.75
C GLY A 160 3.89 -12.71 9.64
N HIS A 161 3.41 -11.47 9.52
CA HIS A 161 1.98 -11.19 9.34
C HIS A 161 1.47 -11.70 7.98
N ALA A 162 2.30 -11.63 6.93
CA ALA A 162 1.96 -12.20 5.63
C ALA A 162 1.73 -13.71 5.69
N LEU A 163 2.59 -14.45 6.41
CA LEU A 163 2.43 -15.90 6.60
C LEU A 163 1.19 -16.22 7.43
N THR A 164 0.88 -15.44 8.46
CA THR A 164 -0.35 -15.61 9.24
C THR A 164 -1.60 -15.35 8.39
N ALA A 165 -1.60 -14.27 7.59
CA ALA A 165 -2.74 -13.91 6.77
C ALA A 165 -2.98 -14.92 5.62
N ILE A 166 -1.92 -15.50 5.01
CA ILE A 166 -2.10 -16.54 3.99
C ILE A 166 -2.60 -17.86 4.58
N GLU A 167 -2.22 -18.17 5.82
CA GLU A 167 -2.79 -19.32 6.53
C GLU A 167 -4.28 -19.10 6.84
N GLN A 168 -4.67 -17.89 7.21
CA GLN A 168 -6.08 -17.53 7.38
C GLN A 168 -6.86 -17.66 6.05
N ALA A 169 -6.28 -17.19 4.93
CA ALA A 169 -6.87 -17.39 3.61
C ALA A 169 -7.07 -18.87 3.28
N ARG A 170 -6.11 -19.73 3.63
CA ARG A 170 -6.18 -21.18 3.42
C ARG A 170 -7.28 -21.82 4.25
N GLN A 171 -7.42 -21.42 5.53
CA GLN A 171 -8.47 -21.93 6.42
C GLN A 171 -9.88 -21.54 5.94
N VAL A 172 -10.09 -20.25 5.61
CA VAL A 172 -11.36 -19.76 5.07
C VAL A 172 -11.66 -20.44 3.72
N GLY A 173 -10.67 -20.53 2.83
CA GLY A 173 -10.82 -21.20 1.54
C GLY A 173 -11.15 -22.68 1.66
N ALA A 174 -10.51 -23.39 2.59
CA ALA A 174 -10.82 -24.80 2.83
C ALA A 174 -12.26 -25.00 3.34
N ALA A 175 -12.74 -24.11 4.22
CA ALA A 175 -14.14 -24.12 4.66
C ALA A 175 -15.11 -23.83 3.51
N ALA A 176 -14.71 -23.02 2.52
CA ALA A 176 -15.46 -22.73 1.29
C ALA A 176 -15.24 -23.78 0.17
N GLY A 177 -14.54 -24.90 0.45
CA GLY A 177 -14.31 -25.97 -0.53
C GLY A 177 -13.23 -25.67 -1.58
N MET A 178 -12.41 -24.64 -1.38
CA MET A 178 -11.33 -24.27 -2.30
C MET A 178 -10.12 -25.19 -2.15
N ALA A 179 -9.42 -25.42 -3.25
CA ALA A 179 -8.19 -26.20 -3.26
C ALA A 179 -7.05 -25.45 -2.52
N PRO A 180 -6.33 -26.10 -1.58
CA PRO A 180 -5.26 -25.47 -0.79
C PRO A 180 -4.14 -24.87 -1.65
N GLU A 181 -3.88 -25.42 -2.82
CA GLU A 181 -2.85 -24.99 -3.76
C GLU A 181 -3.10 -23.56 -4.28
N LEU A 182 -4.35 -23.11 -4.24
CA LEU A 182 -4.71 -21.73 -4.59
C LEU A 182 -4.03 -20.70 -3.68
N PHE A 183 -3.71 -21.09 -2.46
CA PHE A 183 -3.08 -20.27 -1.43
C PHE A 183 -1.63 -20.67 -1.13
N ALA A 184 -0.95 -21.37 -2.05
CA ALA A 184 0.48 -21.70 -1.95
C ALA A 184 1.36 -20.44 -1.80
N ALA A 185 0.98 -19.36 -2.49
CA ALA A 185 1.56 -18.02 -2.40
C ALA A 185 3.11 -17.99 -2.39
N PRO A 186 3.78 -18.62 -3.40
CA PRO A 186 5.24 -18.71 -3.43
C PRO A 186 5.90 -17.33 -3.42
N GLY A 187 5.22 -16.28 -3.92
CA GLY A 187 5.72 -14.91 -3.92
C GLY A 187 5.91 -14.31 -2.53
N ILE A 188 5.10 -14.69 -1.55
CA ILE A 188 5.26 -14.27 -0.15
C ILE A 188 6.55 -14.86 0.43
N ARG A 189 6.75 -16.18 0.25
CA ARG A 189 7.94 -16.89 0.73
C ARG A 189 9.21 -16.44 0.00
N LEU A 190 9.12 -16.19 -1.32
CA LEU A 190 10.23 -15.66 -2.09
C LEU A 190 10.70 -14.29 -1.56
N ARG A 191 9.79 -13.35 -1.30
CA ARG A 191 10.17 -12.05 -0.73
C ARG A 191 10.78 -12.18 0.66
N ASN A 192 10.28 -13.12 1.47
CA ASN A 192 10.90 -13.43 2.76
C ASN A 192 12.33 -13.98 2.58
N ALA A 193 12.53 -14.96 1.68
CA ALA A 193 13.84 -15.53 1.39
C ALA A 193 14.85 -14.47 0.96
N VAL A 194 14.47 -13.62 -0.01
CA VAL A 194 15.32 -12.54 -0.51
C VAL A 194 15.64 -11.52 0.59
N SER A 195 14.67 -11.20 1.45
CA SER A 195 14.87 -10.30 2.59
C SER A 195 15.86 -10.87 3.62
N LEU A 196 15.84 -12.17 3.88
CA LEU A 196 16.82 -12.84 4.74
C LEU A 196 18.24 -12.69 4.18
N ASP A 197 18.44 -12.96 2.88
CA ASP A 197 19.76 -12.82 2.25
C ASP A 197 20.26 -11.37 2.24
N HIS A 198 19.36 -10.38 2.04
CA HIS A 198 19.72 -8.96 2.14
C HIS A 198 20.17 -8.55 3.55
N GLN A 199 19.73 -9.28 4.58
CA GLN A 199 20.12 -9.06 5.98
C GLN A 199 21.35 -9.89 6.39
N GLY A 200 21.91 -10.68 5.48
CA GLY A 200 23.08 -11.51 5.69
C GLY A 200 22.79 -12.96 6.11
N ASP A 201 21.50 -13.36 6.20
CA ASP A 201 21.09 -14.74 6.45
C ASP A 201 20.87 -15.50 5.14
N THR A 202 21.98 -15.79 4.45
CA THR A 202 21.95 -16.57 3.20
C THR A 202 21.49 -18.01 3.43
N ASP A 203 21.82 -18.61 4.58
CA ASP A 203 21.37 -19.97 4.93
C ASP A 203 19.86 -20.02 5.13
N GLY A 204 19.29 -19.01 5.79
CA GLY A 204 17.85 -18.84 5.92
C GLY A 204 17.16 -18.68 4.58
N CYS A 205 17.73 -17.86 3.68
CA CYS A 205 17.26 -17.72 2.31
C CYS A 205 17.24 -19.08 1.59
N LEU A 206 18.33 -19.82 1.60
CA LEU A 206 18.44 -21.13 0.95
C LEU A 206 17.44 -22.15 1.52
N ARG A 207 17.20 -22.18 2.84
CA ARG A 207 16.15 -23.04 3.44
C ARG A 207 14.78 -22.75 2.81
N VAL A 208 14.38 -21.49 2.75
CA VAL A 208 13.08 -21.12 2.19
C VAL A 208 13.00 -21.40 0.68
N LEU A 209 14.09 -21.20 -0.07
CA LEU A 209 14.12 -21.50 -1.50
C LEU A 209 14.03 -23.01 -1.78
N ARG A 210 14.66 -23.86 -0.95
CA ARG A 210 14.50 -25.34 -1.01
C ARG A 210 13.06 -25.76 -0.75
N ASP A 211 12.40 -25.15 0.22
CA ASP A 211 10.99 -25.45 0.53
C ASP A 211 10.06 -25.07 -0.64
N ILE A 212 10.36 -23.96 -1.33
CA ILE A 212 9.62 -23.54 -2.54
C ILE A 212 9.84 -24.55 -3.68
N ASP A 213 11.06 -25.02 -3.91
CA ASP A 213 11.40 -26.03 -4.92
C ASP A 213 10.72 -27.38 -4.62
N ALA A 214 10.84 -27.87 -3.40
CA ALA A 214 10.19 -29.12 -2.96
C ALA A 214 8.65 -29.05 -3.10
N GLU A 215 8.04 -27.90 -2.87
CA GLU A 215 6.60 -27.72 -3.10
C GLU A 215 6.26 -27.78 -4.59
N LEU A 216 7.01 -27.08 -5.43
CA LEU A 216 6.81 -27.12 -6.87
C LEU A 216 6.97 -28.53 -7.42
N THR A 217 8.04 -29.26 -7.01
CA THR A 217 8.30 -30.64 -7.43
C THR A 217 7.13 -31.55 -7.07
N ARG A 218 6.60 -31.45 -5.83
CA ARG A 218 5.42 -32.21 -5.42
C ARG A 218 4.19 -31.85 -6.24
N TYR A 219 4.01 -30.57 -6.54
CA TYR A 219 2.88 -30.10 -7.36
C TYR A 219 2.97 -30.66 -8.78
N LEU A 220 4.14 -30.60 -9.42
CA LEU A 220 4.37 -31.14 -10.77
C LEU A 220 4.19 -32.67 -10.81
N ALA A 221 4.62 -33.39 -9.77
CA ALA A 221 4.45 -34.85 -9.67
C ALA A 221 2.98 -35.31 -9.67
N THR A 222 2.04 -34.44 -9.32
CA THR A 222 0.60 -34.74 -9.39
C THR A 222 0.00 -34.62 -10.81
N GLY A 223 0.80 -34.30 -11.82
CA GLY A 223 0.32 -33.99 -13.18
C GLY A 223 -0.47 -32.70 -13.28
N ALA A 224 -0.38 -31.84 -12.27
CA ALA A 224 -1.13 -30.59 -12.17
C ALA A 224 -0.44 -29.41 -12.88
N ASP A 225 0.58 -29.63 -13.70
CA ASP A 225 1.34 -28.59 -14.42
C ASP A 225 0.42 -27.63 -15.20
N ALA A 226 -0.60 -28.17 -15.86
CA ALA A 226 -1.62 -27.37 -16.56
C ALA A 226 -2.44 -26.45 -15.62
N ARG A 227 -2.44 -26.71 -14.32
CA ARG A 227 -3.14 -25.92 -13.30
C ARG A 227 -2.25 -24.86 -12.65
N LEU A 228 -0.92 -24.88 -12.90
CA LEU A 228 -0.02 -23.86 -12.40
C LEU A 228 -0.37 -22.51 -13.03
N ARG A 229 -0.80 -21.56 -12.19
CA ARG A 229 -1.20 -20.24 -12.68
C ARG A 229 -0.09 -19.59 -13.48
N PRO A 230 -0.36 -19.01 -14.64
CA PRO A 230 0.65 -18.32 -15.43
C PRO A 230 1.41 -17.24 -14.63
N SER A 231 0.72 -16.52 -13.74
CA SER A 231 1.32 -15.49 -12.87
C SER A 231 2.25 -16.05 -11.78
N ALA A 232 2.17 -17.33 -11.45
CA ALA A 232 3.03 -17.98 -10.47
C ALA A 232 4.33 -18.53 -11.11
N ARG A 233 4.33 -18.86 -12.40
CA ARG A 233 5.51 -19.41 -13.11
C ARG A 233 6.77 -18.57 -12.94
N PRO A 234 6.77 -17.24 -13.18
CA PRO A 234 7.97 -16.42 -12.98
C PRO A 234 8.44 -16.34 -11.53
N VAL A 235 7.51 -16.52 -10.56
CA VAL A 235 7.85 -16.54 -9.13
C VAL A 235 8.66 -17.78 -8.79
N TYR A 236 8.19 -18.96 -9.19
CA TYR A 236 8.94 -20.21 -9.04
C TYR A 236 10.24 -20.16 -9.84
N GLY A 237 10.18 -19.72 -11.10
CA GLY A 237 11.35 -19.60 -11.95
C GLY A 237 12.45 -18.74 -11.34
N TYR A 238 12.07 -17.57 -10.78
CA TYR A 238 13.03 -16.72 -10.09
C TYR A 238 13.57 -17.36 -8.79
N ALA A 239 12.71 -17.99 -7.99
CA ALA A 239 13.14 -18.64 -6.75
C ALA A 239 14.19 -19.73 -7.01
N LEU A 240 13.98 -20.56 -8.03
CA LEU A 240 14.89 -21.63 -8.41
C LEU A 240 16.17 -21.06 -9.05
N ALA A 241 16.07 -20.07 -9.94
CA ALA A 241 17.22 -19.38 -10.51
C ALA A 241 18.08 -18.72 -9.43
N ARG A 242 17.44 -18.12 -8.41
CA ARG A 242 18.13 -17.48 -7.29
C ARG A 242 18.87 -18.47 -6.42
N ARG A 243 18.28 -19.66 -6.19
CA ARG A 243 18.92 -20.78 -5.53
C ARG A 243 20.17 -21.25 -6.31
N ALA A 244 20.03 -21.39 -7.64
CA ALA A 244 21.15 -21.74 -8.51
C ALA A 244 22.28 -20.72 -8.46
N ALA A 245 21.97 -19.42 -8.44
CA ALA A 245 22.95 -18.35 -8.31
C ALA A 245 23.70 -18.36 -6.96
N LEU A 246 23.11 -18.96 -5.94
CA LEU A 246 23.73 -19.21 -4.61
C LEU A 246 24.52 -20.53 -4.55
N GLY A 247 24.68 -21.22 -5.68
CA GLY A 247 25.49 -22.45 -5.79
C GLY A 247 24.74 -23.76 -5.56
N GLU A 248 23.40 -23.74 -5.44
CA GLU A 248 22.59 -24.96 -5.27
C GLU A 248 21.72 -25.22 -6.51
N ALA A 249 22.04 -26.26 -7.26
CA ALA A 249 21.25 -26.62 -8.45
C ALA A 249 19.81 -27.02 -8.08
N PRO A 250 18.79 -26.46 -8.74
CA PRO A 250 17.40 -26.89 -8.58
C PRO A 250 17.16 -28.22 -9.31
N GLU A 251 16.11 -28.93 -8.90
CA GLU A 251 15.71 -30.20 -9.54
C GLU A 251 14.88 -29.97 -10.82
N THR A 252 14.15 -28.86 -10.89
CA THR A 252 13.24 -28.50 -11.99
C THR A 252 13.93 -27.63 -13.02
N ASP A 253 13.58 -27.78 -14.33
CA ASP A 253 14.04 -26.86 -15.38
C ASP A 253 13.48 -25.46 -15.16
N VAL A 254 14.38 -24.53 -14.85
CA VAL A 254 14.06 -23.15 -14.55
C VAL A 254 13.70 -22.35 -15.81
N THR A 255 14.25 -22.73 -16.95
CA THR A 255 14.12 -21.94 -18.20
C THR A 255 12.68 -21.85 -18.66
N GLU A 256 11.95 -22.97 -18.59
CA GLU A 256 10.55 -23.04 -18.96
C GLU A 256 9.65 -22.21 -18.04
N LEU A 257 9.96 -22.15 -16.73
CA LEU A 257 9.22 -21.34 -15.77
C LEU A 257 9.40 -19.83 -15.98
N LEU A 258 10.53 -19.42 -16.55
CA LEU A 258 10.81 -18.02 -16.88
C LEU A 258 10.27 -17.59 -18.25
N THR A 259 9.70 -18.51 -19.04
CA THR A 259 8.99 -18.21 -20.29
C THR A 259 7.49 -17.99 -20.00
N GLY A 260 6.89 -16.92 -20.50
CA GLY A 260 5.46 -16.62 -20.22
C GLY A 260 5.23 -15.89 -18.90
N GLY A 261 4.02 -16.00 -18.35
CA GLY A 261 3.71 -15.50 -16.99
C GLY A 261 2.97 -14.15 -16.90
N GLY A 262 2.28 -13.70 -17.98
CA GLY A 262 1.38 -12.56 -17.95
C GLY A 262 2.04 -11.19 -18.15
N ASP A 263 1.21 -10.15 -18.12
CA ASP A 263 1.53 -8.75 -18.47
C ASP A 263 1.97 -7.88 -17.29
N SER A 264 1.99 -8.42 -16.06
CA SER A 264 2.32 -7.63 -14.87
C SER A 264 3.79 -7.22 -14.83
N VAL A 265 4.06 -6.04 -14.26
CA VAL A 265 5.41 -5.54 -13.99
C VAL A 265 6.21 -6.56 -13.19
N ARG A 266 5.58 -7.19 -12.20
CA ARG A 266 6.18 -8.26 -11.40
C ARG A 266 6.69 -9.43 -12.26
N SER A 267 5.86 -9.93 -13.16
CA SER A 267 6.24 -11.08 -14.01
C SER A 267 7.41 -10.73 -14.93
N ARG A 268 7.42 -9.53 -15.48
CA ARG A 268 8.52 -9.03 -16.34
C ARG A 268 9.84 -8.97 -15.56
N ASP A 269 9.82 -8.35 -14.38
CA ASP A 269 11.03 -8.12 -13.60
C ASP A 269 11.59 -9.42 -13.00
N LEU A 270 10.72 -10.35 -12.57
CA LEU A 270 11.16 -11.67 -12.11
C LEU A 270 11.78 -12.51 -13.22
N ARG A 271 11.25 -12.45 -14.46
CA ARG A 271 11.88 -13.11 -15.62
C ARG A 271 13.24 -12.51 -15.92
N HIS A 272 13.34 -11.18 -15.90
CA HIS A 272 14.60 -10.50 -16.16
C HIS A 272 15.68 -10.85 -15.13
N LEU A 273 15.36 -10.72 -13.83
CA LEU A 273 16.28 -11.07 -12.74
C LEU A 273 16.58 -12.58 -12.68
N GLY A 274 15.61 -13.45 -13.02
CA GLY A 274 15.82 -14.88 -13.15
C GLY A 274 16.87 -15.21 -14.24
N GLY A 275 16.78 -14.53 -15.38
CA GLY A 275 17.81 -14.64 -16.43
C GLY A 275 19.19 -14.16 -15.99
N VAL A 276 19.28 -13.17 -15.09
CA VAL A 276 20.55 -12.77 -14.45
C VAL A 276 21.08 -13.88 -13.55
N CYS A 277 20.21 -14.46 -12.71
CA CYS A 277 20.61 -15.55 -11.82
C CYS A 277 21.10 -16.79 -12.59
N LEU A 278 20.46 -17.13 -13.71
CA LEU A 278 20.93 -18.24 -14.56
C LEU A 278 22.31 -17.95 -15.20
N ASP A 279 22.58 -16.71 -15.63
CA ASP A 279 23.92 -16.36 -16.12
C ASP A 279 24.98 -16.45 -14.99
N ILE A 280 24.63 -16.08 -13.75
CA ILE A 280 25.51 -16.26 -12.59
C ILE A 280 25.80 -17.74 -12.37
N ALA A 281 24.76 -18.58 -12.32
CA ALA A 281 24.89 -20.02 -12.10
C ALA A 281 25.70 -20.72 -13.21
N ALA A 282 25.62 -20.21 -14.44
CA ALA A 282 26.42 -20.68 -15.58
C ALA A 282 27.86 -20.16 -15.58
N GLY A 283 28.33 -19.44 -14.56
CA GLY A 283 29.68 -18.87 -14.52
C GLY A 283 29.91 -17.75 -15.54
N GLN A 284 28.86 -16.99 -15.91
CA GLN A 284 28.93 -15.91 -16.91
C GLN A 284 28.69 -14.52 -16.26
N PRO A 285 29.51 -14.10 -15.27
CA PRO A 285 29.27 -12.89 -14.49
C PRO A 285 29.22 -11.60 -15.33
N THR A 286 30.06 -11.50 -16.38
CA THR A 286 30.05 -10.33 -17.29
C THR A 286 28.73 -10.18 -18.05
N ARG A 287 28.09 -11.30 -18.42
CA ARG A 287 26.78 -11.29 -19.08
C ARG A 287 25.67 -10.91 -18.08
N ALA A 288 25.73 -11.45 -16.88
CA ALA A 288 24.81 -11.11 -15.80
C ALA A 288 24.85 -9.61 -15.44
N LEU A 289 26.07 -9.03 -15.29
CA LEU A 289 26.23 -7.60 -15.01
C LEU A 289 25.67 -6.72 -16.13
N ARG A 290 25.94 -7.06 -17.40
CA ARG A 290 25.35 -6.32 -18.54
C ARG A 290 23.82 -6.35 -18.53
N LYS A 291 23.20 -7.48 -18.18
CA LYS A 291 21.74 -7.57 -18.04
C LYS A 291 21.22 -6.66 -16.91
N LEU A 292 21.88 -6.66 -15.75
CA LEU A 292 21.53 -5.79 -14.62
C LEU A 292 21.62 -4.29 -14.96
N ASP A 293 22.53 -3.91 -15.87
CA ASP A 293 22.69 -2.53 -16.31
C ASP A 293 21.71 -2.12 -17.41
N ALA A 294 21.26 -3.08 -18.22
CA ALA A 294 20.46 -2.81 -19.41
C ALA A 294 19.00 -2.46 -19.12
N VAL A 295 18.42 -2.99 -18.04
CA VAL A 295 16.99 -2.84 -17.73
C VAL A 295 16.81 -2.43 -16.27
N PRO A 296 16.20 -1.27 -16.00
CA PRO A 296 15.81 -0.93 -14.65
C PRO A 296 14.69 -1.85 -14.18
N VAL A 297 14.85 -2.42 -12.98
CA VAL A 297 13.83 -3.23 -12.32
C VAL A 297 13.12 -2.41 -11.24
N SER A 298 11.84 -2.69 -11.04
CA SER A 298 11.05 -2.06 -9.99
C SER A 298 11.60 -2.43 -8.61
N GLN A 299 11.88 -1.41 -7.81
CA GLN A 299 12.42 -1.62 -6.45
C GLN A 299 11.38 -2.18 -5.48
N GLU A 300 10.11 -2.11 -5.84
CA GLU A 300 8.99 -2.51 -4.99
C GLU A 300 8.80 -4.03 -4.96
N ILE A 301 9.27 -4.77 -5.98
CA ILE A 301 8.96 -6.21 -6.13
C ILE A 301 9.76 -7.09 -5.19
N LEU A 302 11.09 -6.92 -5.18
CA LEU A 302 12.03 -7.68 -4.33
C LEU A 302 12.88 -6.77 -3.43
N GLY A 303 12.61 -5.47 -3.41
CA GLY A 303 13.37 -4.48 -2.69
C GLY A 303 14.54 -3.91 -3.51
N ALA A 304 14.93 -2.67 -3.19
CA ALA A 304 16.03 -1.95 -3.83
C ALA A 304 17.40 -2.66 -3.66
N ALA A 305 17.52 -3.53 -2.65
CA ALA A 305 18.74 -4.25 -2.35
C ALA A 305 19.05 -5.41 -3.32
N GLU A 306 18.02 -6.01 -3.96
CA GLU A 306 18.22 -7.23 -4.76
C GLU A 306 19.16 -7.03 -5.97
N PRO A 307 19.05 -5.99 -6.79
CA PRO A 307 20.03 -5.79 -7.89
C PRO A 307 21.46 -5.62 -7.37
N ALA A 308 21.65 -4.96 -6.23
CA ALA A 308 22.96 -4.78 -5.62
C ALA A 308 23.53 -6.10 -5.08
N ARG A 309 22.66 -6.94 -4.48
CA ARG A 309 23.04 -8.27 -3.98
C ARG A 309 23.43 -9.20 -5.13
N LEU A 310 22.68 -9.19 -6.24
CA LEU A 310 23.03 -9.95 -7.44
C LEU A 310 24.37 -9.49 -8.04
N ARG A 311 24.67 -8.19 -8.05
CA ARG A 311 26.01 -7.68 -8.43
C ARG A 311 27.11 -8.23 -7.52
N SER A 312 26.86 -8.27 -6.20
CA SER A 312 27.81 -8.86 -5.25
C SER A 312 28.15 -10.29 -5.62
N ILE A 313 27.11 -11.12 -5.90
CA ILE A 313 27.29 -12.51 -6.30
C ILE A 313 28.03 -12.62 -7.64
N CYS A 314 27.70 -11.77 -8.63
CA CYS A 314 28.43 -11.71 -9.91
C CYS A 314 29.92 -11.46 -9.70
N TYR A 315 30.30 -10.45 -8.89
CA TYR A 315 31.70 -10.14 -8.62
C TYR A 315 32.40 -11.25 -7.84
N ALA A 316 31.70 -11.92 -6.91
CA ALA A 316 32.26 -13.07 -6.19
C ALA A 316 32.57 -14.24 -7.15
N VAL A 317 31.67 -14.55 -8.09
CA VAL A 317 31.89 -15.57 -9.13
C VAL A 317 33.02 -15.18 -10.08
N ALA A 318 33.19 -13.87 -10.35
CA ALA A 318 34.30 -13.36 -11.15
C ALA A 318 35.66 -13.34 -10.42
N GLY A 319 35.70 -13.65 -9.12
CA GLY A 319 36.91 -13.53 -8.29
C GLY A 319 37.23 -12.07 -7.88
N GLU A 320 36.35 -11.12 -8.14
CA GLU A 320 36.51 -9.69 -7.82
C GLU A 320 36.05 -9.40 -6.38
N HIS A 321 36.73 -9.97 -5.37
CA HIS A 321 36.27 -9.97 -3.98
C HIS A 321 36.07 -8.58 -3.38
N GLN A 322 36.89 -7.58 -3.77
CA GLN A 322 36.73 -6.22 -3.27
C GLN A 322 35.47 -5.55 -3.83
N ALA A 323 35.15 -5.76 -5.11
CA ALA A 323 33.92 -5.27 -5.73
C ALA A 323 32.69 -5.99 -5.13
N ALA A 324 32.80 -7.31 -4.95
CA ALA A 324 31.76 -8.11 -4.29
C ALA A 324 31.42 -7.59 -2.90
N HIS A 325 32.45 -7.35 -2.06
CA HIS A 325 32.25 -6.81 -0.72
C HIS A 325 31.57 -5.41 -0.75
N LYS A 326 32.01 -4.52 -1.65
CA LYS A 326 31.41 -3.18 -1.77
C LYS A 326 29.92 -3.26 -2.17
N ALA A 327 29.59 -4.13 -3.13
CA ALA A 327 28.22 -4.33 -3.59
C ALA A 327 27.34 -4.96 -2.47
N ASP A 328 27.87 -5.90 -1.71
CA ASP A 328 27.21 -6.53 -0.59
C ASP A 328 26.89 -5.51 0.53
N ARG A 329 27.88 -4.73 0.93
CA ARG A 329 27.68 -3.64 1.92
C ARG A 329 26.68 -2.60 1.44
N TYR A 330 26.61 -2.35 0.14
CA TYR A 330 25.60 -1.47 -0.43
C TYR A 330 24.20 -2.08 -0.36
N ALA A 331 24.04 -3.37 -0.72
CA ALA A 331 22.77 -4.09 -0.59
C ALA A 331 22.26 -4.10 0.85
N PHE A 332 23.14 -4.44 1.82
CA PHE A 332 22.82 -4.41 3.25
C PHE A 332 22.36 -3.03 3.72
N ARG A 333 23.03 -1.97 3.30
CA ARG A 333 22.63 -0.58 3.63
C ARG A 333 21.24 -0.25 3.11
N LEU A 334 20.90 -0.65 1.87
CA LEU A 334 19.56 -0.45 1.30
C LEU A 334 18.49 -1.20 2.09
N ALA A 335 18.78 -2.43 2.53
CA ALA A 335 17.89 -3.22 3.38
C ALA A 335 17.69 -2.56 4.76
N ALA A 336 18.77 -2.11 5.41
CA ALA A 336 18.72 -1.42 6.69
C ALA A 336 17.91 -0.11 6.62
N GLN A 337 18.14 0.72 5.60
CA GLN A 337 17.37 1.94 5.37
C GLN A 337 15.87 1.68 5.18
N ARG A 338 15.49 0.53 4.62
CA ARG A 338 14.09 0.14 4.52
C ARG A 338 13.49 -0.18 5.88
N ILE A 339 14.23 -0.88 6.74
CA ILE A 339 13.80 -1.21 8.11
C ILE A 339 13.65 0.07 8.94
N ASP A 340 14.60 0.99 8.85
CA ASP A 340 14.54 2.26 9.58
C ASP A 340 13.32 3.09 9.14
N ARG A 341 13.05 3.20 7.85
CA ARG A 341 11.83 3.87 7.35
C ARG A 341 10.54 3.22 7.84
N LEU A 342 10.51 1.88 7.96
CA LEU A 342 9.35 1.16 8.53
C LEU A 342 9.17 1.47 10.01
N ARG A 343 10.26 1.56 10.78
CA ARG A 343 10.22 1.92 12.20
C ARG A 343 9.73 3.36 12.41
N ASP A 344 10.27 4.30 11.65
CA ASP A 344 9.88 5.70 11.72
C ASP A 344 8.40 5.87 11.36
N GLY A 345 7.96 5.29 10.24
CA GLY A 345 6.56 5.30 9.84
C GLY A 345 5.61 4.63 10.84
N TYR A 346 6.08 3.58 11.53
CA TYR A 346 5.31 2.95 12.60
C TYR A 346 5.16 3.86 13.81
N LEU A 347 6.22 4.52 14.24
CA LEU A 347 6.20 5.46 15.36
C LEU A 347 5.32 6.67 15.05
N ASP A 348 5.45 7.26 13.87
CA ASP A 348 4.61 8.37 13.41
C ASP A 348 3.12 7.95 13.35
N GLY A 349 2.83 6.77 12.85
CA GLY A 349 1.47 6.22 12.81
C GLY A 349 0.90 5.86 14.18
N VAL A 350 1.72 5.47 15.16
CA VAL A 350 1.29 5.25 16.56
C VAL A 350 1.04 6.59 17.24
N ALA A 351 1.94 7.57 17.08
CA ALA A 351 1.78 8.90 17.64
C ALA A 351 0.49 9.56 17.13
N ALA A 352 0.28 9.57 15.81
CA ALA A 352 -0.95 10.11 15.22
C ALA A 352 -2.24 9.42 15.70
N ARG A 353 -2.17 8.11 16.00
CA ARG A 353 -3.31 7.37 16.55
C ARG A 353 -3.57 7.67 18.03
N LEU A 354 -2.52 7.82 18.81
CA LEU A 354 -2.64 8.22 20.22
C LEU A 354 -3.22 9.63 20.31
N ASP A 355 -2.75 10.55 19.50
CA ASP A 355 -3.27 11.92 19.41
C ASP A 355 -4.73 11.93 18.95
N ALA A 356 -5.09 11.12 17.94
CA ALA A 356 -6.47 10.98 17.49
C ALA A 356 -7.37 10.30 18.55
N GLN A 357 -6.87 9.30 19.30
CA GLN A 357 -7.61 8.66 20.39
C GLN A 357 -7.76 9.58 21.61
N GLU A 358 -6.77 10.40 21.92
CA GLU A 358 -6.88 11.41 22.98
C GLU A 358 -7.86 12.51 22.56
N THR A 359 -7.78 12.99 21.32
CA THR A 359 -8.77 13.93 20.75
C THR A 359 -10.17 13.32 20.68
N HIS A 360 -10.30 12.00 20.38
CA HIS A 360 -11.59 11.29 20.41
C HIS A 360 -12.12 11.02 21.83
N ARG A 361 -11.25 10.81 22.82
CA ARG A 361 -11.68 10.70 24.23
C ARG A 361 -12.20 12.02 24.77
N ASP A 362 -11.62 13.13 24.37
CA ASP A 362 -12.06 14.47 24.74
C ASP A 362 -13.29 14.91 23.91
N ALA A 363 -13.45 14.40 22.67
CA ALA A 363 -14.64 14.55 21.81
C ALA A 363 -15.68 13.42 21.99
N GLY A 364 -15.50 12.54 22.96
CA GLY A 364 -16.15 11.24 23.17
C GLY A 364 -17.67 11.18 23.23
N ARG A 365 -18.38 11.88 22.37
CA ARG A 365 -19.84 11.81 22.24
C ARG A 365 -20.40 11.79 20.82
N TYR A 366 -19.58 11.89 19.76
CA TYR A 366 -20.12 11.94 18.40
C TYR A 366 -19.26 11.14 17.42
N GLY A 367 -19.66 9.90 17.16
CA GLY A 367 -19.14 9.10 16.05
C GLY A 367 -19.50 9.72 14.70
N ASP A 368 -18.50 9.94 13.84
CA ASP A 368 -18.72 10.00 12.40
C ASP A 368 -17.37 9.97 11.64
N GLU A 369 -17.15 8.96 10.82
CA GLU A 369 -15.93 8.77 9.99
C GLU A 369 -15.75 9.88 8.92
N THR A 370 -16.73 10.76 8.76
CA THR A 370 -16.72 11.88 7.79
C THR A 370 -15.96 13.13 8.28
N LEU A 371 -15.27 13.06 9.40
CA LEU A 371 -14.69 14.23 10.08
C LEU A 371 -13.17 14.37 9.91
N THR A 372 -12.52 13.44 9.22
CA THR A 372 -11.07 13.48 8.95
C THR A 372 -10.76 13.74 7.48
N ASP A 373 -9.63 14.39 7.22
CA ASP A 373 -9.09 14.54 5.87
C ASP A 373 -8.37 13.25 5.44
N PRO A 374 -8.79 12.61 4.33
CA PRO A 374 -8.26 11.30 3.96
C PRO A 374 -6.79 11.34 3.49
N LEU A 375 -6.27 12.50 3.11
CA LEU A 375 -4.89 12.63 2.67
C LEU A 375 -3.93 12.76 3.85
N THR A 376 -4.25 13.59 4.82
CA THR A 376 -3.35 13.95 5.92
C THR A 376 -3.66 13.23 7.24
N GLY A 377 -4.85 12.63 7.36
CA GLY A 377 -5.35 12.04 8.61
C GLY A 377 -5.73 13.06 9.68
N LEU A 378 -5.54 14.34 9.44
CA LEU A 378 -5.97 15.41 10.36
C LEU A 378 -7.49 15.58 10.33
N PRO A 379 -8.09 16.17 11.39
CA PRO A 379 -9.43 16.70 11.34
C PRO A 379 -9.66 17.54 10.08
N ASN A 380 -10.82 17.37 9.46
CA ASN A 380 -11.18 18.19 8.32
C ASN A 380 -11.91 19.48 8.73
N ARG A 381 -12.27 20.33 7.77
CA ARG A 381 -13.00 21.58 7.99
C ARG A 381 -14.28 21.38 8.82
N ARG A 382 -15.02 20.31 8.57
CA ARG A 382 -16.29 20.03 9.28
C ARG A 382 -16.05 19.71 10.76
N GLN A 383 -14.98 18.99 11.08
CA GLN A 383 -14.60 18.73 12.46
C GLN A 383 -14.08 19.98 13.16
N LEU A 384 -13.31 20.83 12.47
CA LEU A 384 -12.91 22.14 12.98
C LEU A 384 -14.12 22.98 13.37
N GLU A 385 -15.12 23.10 12.49
CA GLU A 385 -16.33 23.87 12.75
C GLU A 385 -17.10 23.34 13.97
N ARG A 386 -17.19 22.01 14.12
CA ARG A 386 -17.80 21.36 15.30
C ARG A 386 -17.00 21.62 16.58
N TYR A 387 -15.68 21.46 16.53
CA TYR A 387 -14.80 21.66 17.66
C TYR A 387 -14.87 23.09 18.19
N VAL A 388 -14.73 24.08 17.31
CA VAL A 388 -14.82 25.50 17.70
C VAL A 388 -16.22 25.85 18.20
N SER A 389 -17.29 25.33 17.59
CA SER A 389 -18.64 25.55 18.07
C SER A 389 -18.88 25.01 19.48
N ALA A 390 -18.37 23.81 19.78
CA ALA A 390 -18.47 23.20 21.10
C ALA A 390 -17.64 23.97 22.15
N MET A 391 -16.44 24.44 21.78
CA MET A 391 -15.56 25.27 22.61
C MET A 391 -16.25 26.61 22.97
N LEU A 392 -16.80 27.30 21.96
CA LEU A 392 -17.50 28.57 22.14
C LEU A 392 -18.79 28.41 23.00
N ALA A 393 -19.50 27.29 22.86
CA ALA A 393 -20.66 26.97 23.69
C ALA A 393 -20.33 26.82 25.19
N ARG A 394 -19.07 26.46 25.52
CA ARG A 394 -18.56 26.43 26.90
C ARG A 394 -18.06 27.79 27.39
N GLY A 395 -18.18 28.85 26.58
CA GLY A 395 -17.69 30.19 26.89
C GLY A 395 -16.17 30.33 26.79
N GLU A 396 -15.46 29.38 26.16
CA GLU A 396 -14.03 29.38 26.02
C GLU A 396 -13.60 30.32 24.86
N ARG A 397 -12.38 30.86 24.99
CA ARG A 397 -11.71 31.64 23.93
C ARG A 397 -10.51 30.90 23.41
N ALA A 398 -10.09 31.19 22.18
CA ALA A 398 -8.88 30.60 21.59
C ALA A 398 -8.20 31.59 20.66
N ALA A 399 -6.90 31.40 20.47
CA ALA A 399 -6.23 31.90 19.27
C ALA A 399 -6.45 30.90 18.13
N ILE A 400 -6.79 31.40 16.97
CA ILE A 400 -6.94 30.62 15.74
C ILE A 400 -5.89 31.06 14.73
N GLY A 401 -5.13 30.09 14.20
CA GLY A 401 -4.07 30.32 13.21
C GLY A 401 -4.44 29.68 11.87
N VAL A 402 -4.24 30.41 10.78
CA VAL A 402 -4.30 29.86 9.42
C VAL A 402 -2.88 29.74 8.91
N CYS A 403 -2.47 28.51 8.59
CA CYS A 403 -1.16 28.17 8.06
C CYS A 403 -1.30 27.77 6.59
N ASP A 404 -0.52 28.41 5.73
CA ASP A 404 -0.51 28.22 4.28
C ASP A 404 0.88 27.82 3.79
N LEU A 405 0.98 26.88 2.85
CA LEU A 405 2.26 26.41 2.33
C LEU A 405 2.86 27.36 1.30
N ILE A 406 4.04 27.88 1.60
CA ILE A 406 4.83 28.63 0.64
C ILE A 406 5.52 27.64 -0.31
N GLY A 407 5.39 27.89 -1.62
CA GLY A 407 6.03 27.06 -2.66
C GLY A 407 5.20 25.86 -3.13
N PHE A 408 4.02 25.59 -2.56
CA PHE A 408 3.21 24.43 -2.91
C PHE A 408 2.79 24.37 -4.39
N THR A 409 2.41 25.49 -4.97
CA THR A 409 2.10 25.59 -6.41
C THR A 409 3.33 25.22 -7.27
N ALA A 410 4.53 25.65 -6.88
CA ALA A 410 5.77 25.31 -7.58
C ALA A 410 6.12 23.81 -7.42
N VAL A 411 5.84 23.22 -6.26
CA VAL A 411 5.97 21.76 -6.05
C VAL A 411 5.10 21.01 -7.03
N ASN A 412 3.81 21.34 -7.09
CA ASN A 412 2.87 20.67 -8.00
C ASN A 412 3.24 20.83 -9.47
N ALA A 413 3.70 22.02 -9.86
CA ALA A 413 4.11 22.31 -11.23
C ALA A 413 5.40 21.59 -11.63
N ARG A 414 6.39 21.48 -10.72
CA ARG A 414 7.73 20.96 -11.03
C ARG A 414 7.86 19.45 -10.74
N HIS A 415 7.22 18.96 -9.68
CA HIS A 415 7.38 17.60 -9.17
C HIS A 415 6.10 16.76 -9.28
N GLY A 416 5.00 17.38 -9.75
CA GLY A 416 3.70 16.73 -9.89
C GLY A 416 2.89 16.68 -8.59
N ARG A 417 1.58 16.45 -8.72
CA ARG A 417 0.62 16.44 -7.59
C ARG A 417 0.96 15.43 -6.51
N HIS A 418 1.54 14.30 -6.90
CA HIS A 418 1.95 13.27 -5.95
C HIS A 418 3.00 13.79 -4.94
N CYS A 419 4.02 14.51 -5.41
CA CYS A 419 4.98 15.15 -4.51
C CYS A 419 4.33 16.23 -3.65
N GLY A 420 3.33 16.95 -4.19
CA GLY A 420 2.51 17.86 -3.41
C GLY A 420 1.76 17.18 -2.27
N ASP A 421 1.17 16.00 -2.53
CA ASP A 421 0.48 15.21 -1.51
C ASP A 421 1.43 14.76 -0.39
N LEU A 422 2.66 14.33 -0.73
CA LEU A 422 3.70 13.98 0.24
C LEU A 422 4.14 15.19 1.08
N VAL A 423 4.24 16.36 0.46
CA VAL A 423 4.54 17.61 1.18
C VAL A 423 3.42 17.95 2.16
N LEU A 424 2.15 17.85 1.75
CA LEU A 424 1.00 18.09 2.64
C LEU A 424 0.99 17.15 3.84
N GLN A 425 1.32 15.88 3.64
CA GLN A 425 1.40 14.91 4.72
C GLN A 425 2.57 15.20 5.68
N ARG A 426 3.73 15.55 5.14
CA ARG A 426 4.89 15.90 5.95
C ARG A 426 4.59 17.13 6.80
N ILE A 427 3.92 18.16 6.25
CA ILE A 427 3.47 19.34 6.99
C ILE A 427 2.45 18.97 8.08
N ALA A 428 1.50 18.09 7.78
CA ALA A 428 0.56 17.60 8.79
C ALA A 428 1.28 16.94 9.98
N GLY A 429 2.31 16.13 9.71
CA GLY A 429 3.19 15.55 10.73
C GLY A 429 3.97 16.61 11.52
N VAL A 430 4.51 17.64 10.85
CA VAL A 430 5.19 18.76 11.51
C VAL A 430 4.25 19.49 12.45
N LEU A 431 3.06 19.86 11.96
CA LEU A 431 2.06 20.55 12.79
C LEU A 431 1.66 19.72 14.01
N SER A 432 1.38 18.44 13.83
CA SER A 432 1.00 17.53 14.93
C SER A 432 2.10 17.43 16.01
N ARG A 433 3.38 17.36 15.61
CA ARG A 433 4.51 17.30 16.56
C ARG A 433 4.74 18.60 17.35
N VAL A 434 4.40 19.74 16.77
CA VAL A 434 4.57 21.04 17.41
C VAL A 434 3.45 21.35 18.41
N MET A 435 2.26 20.82 18.19
CA MET A 435 1.10 21.03 19.06
C MET A 435 1.25 20.32 20.40
N ARG A 436 0.80 20.99 21.46
CA ARG A 436 0.69 20.41 22.81
C ARG A 436 -0.65 19.72 23.00
N ARG A 437 -0.77 18.94 24.06
CA ARG A 437 -2.03 18.37 24.49
C ARG A 437 -3.08 19.47 24.71
N GLY A 438 -4.22 19.36 24.07
CA GLY A 438 -5.32 20.34 24.11
C GLY A 438 -5.32 21.35 22.94
N ASP A 439 -4.24 21.49 22.18
CA ASP A 439 -4.27 22.23 20.92
C ASP A 439 -4.97 21.39 19.84
N PHE A 440 -5.57 22.04 18.84
CA PHE A 440 -6.27 21.36 17.77
C PHE A 440 -5.72 21.81 16.42
N VAL A 441 -5.51 20.86 15.51
CA VAL A 441 -5.06 21.13 14.15
C VAL A 441 -5.99 20.43 13.15
N ALA A 442 -6.30 21.11 12.05
CA ALA A 442 -7.15 20.59 10.98
C ALA A 442 -6.59 20.97 9.61
N ARG A 443 -6.83 20.16 8.60
CA ARG A 443 -6.69 20.58 7.21
C ARG A 443 -7.99 21.24 6.77
N PHE A 444 -7.90 22.51 6.42
CA PHE A 444 -9.08 23.33 6.11
C PHE A 444 -9.48 23.22 4.62
N ALA A 445 -8.55 23.42 3.70
CA ALA A 445 -8.74 23.25 2.28
C ALA A 445 -7.38 23.25 1.56
N GLY A 446 -7.24 22.48 0.49
CA GLY A 446 -6.04 22.51 -0.36
C GLY A 446 -4.73 22.37 0.43
N ASP A 447 -3.95 23.43 0.48
CA ASP A 447 -2.69 23.60 1.21
C ASP A 447 -2.84 24.45 2.50
N GLU A 448 -4.07 24.76 2.90
CA GLU A 448 -4.37 25.53 4.12
C GLU A 448 -4.66 24.60 5.31
N PHE A 449 -3.96 24.85 6.42
CA PHE A 449 -4.15 24.21 7.72
C PHE A 449 -4.62 25.24 8.74
N VAL A 450 -5.44 24.79 9.69
CA VAL A 450 -5.93 25.64 10.77
C VAL A 450 -5.51 25.06 12.11
N VAL A 451 -4.96 25.90 12.98
CA VAL A 451 -4.56 25.57 14.34
C VAL A 451 -5.47 26.34 15.31
N VAL A 452 -5.99 25.66 16.33
CA VAL A 452 -6.78 26.28 17.40
C VAL A 452 -6.07 26.03 18.72
N LEU A 453 -5.81 27.12 19.45
CA LEU A 453 -5.12 27.12 20.74
C LEU A 453 -6.09 27.59 21.84
N PRO A 454 -6.79 26.67 22.52
CA PRO A 454 -7.74 27.04 23.59
C PRO A 454 -7.06 27.78 24.71
N GLY A 455 -7.68 28.88 25.16
CA GLY A 455 -7.19 29.71 26.25
C GLY A 455 -5.90 30.49 25.95
N ALA A 456 -5.39 30.44 24.70
CA ALA A 456 -4.16 31.14 24.32
C ALA A 456 -4.48 32.56 23.82
N GLY A 457 -3.60 33.50 24.17
CA GLY A 457 -3.58 34.85 23.66
C GLY A 457 -2.50 35.09 22.59
N PRO A 458 -2.35 36.35 22.12
CA PRO A 458 -1.44 36.70 21.00
C PRO A 458 0.01 36.28 21.24
N THR A 459 0.53 36.39 22.45
CA THR A 459 1.91 36.04 22.79
C THR A 459 2.18 34.55 22.62
N GLN A 460 1.25 33.70 23.07
CA GLN A 460 1.35 32.25 22.92
C GLN A 460 1.17 31.84 21.45
N ALA A 461 0.29 32.50 20.72
CA ALA A 461 0.12 32.29 19.28
C ALA A 461 1.42 32.59 18.51
N ALA A 462 2.09 33.70 18.83
CA ALA A 462 3.38 34.05 18.23
C ALA A 462 4.48 33.02 18.56
N GLU A 463 4.50 32.48 19.77
CA GLU A 463 5.44 31.43 20.17
C GLU A 463 5.21 30.13 19.37
N VAL A 464 3.94 29.70 19.25
CA VAL A 464 3.57 28.52 18.48
C VAL A 464 3.92 28.74 16.99
N SER A 465 3.67 29.94 16.44
CA SER A 465 4.06 30.30 15.07
C SER A 465 5.56 30.08 14.83
N ARG A 466 6.42 30.60 15.72
CA ARG A 466 7.87 30.40 15.62
C ARG A 466 8.28 28.94 15.67
N ARG A 467 7.65 28.13 16.53
CA ARG A 467 7.91 26.69 16.65
C ARG A 467 7.52 25.94 15.39
N ILE A 468 6.35 26.25 14.82
CA ILE A 468 5.88 25.67 13.54
C ILE A 468 6.89 25.96 12.44
N SER A 469 7.32 27.23 12.33
CA SER A 469 8.26 27.66 11.29
C SER A 469 9.63 27.02 11.43
N ALA A 470 10.16 26.98 12.66
CA ALA A 470 11.43 26.32 12.94
C ALA A 470 11.38 24.82 12.63
N ALA A 471 10.28 24.14 12.98
CA ALA A 471 10.10 22.73 12.69
C ALA A 471 9.96 22.46 11.19
N ALA A 472 9.21 23.31 10.45
CA ALA A 472 9.09 23.20 9.00
C ALA A 472 10.42 23.46 8.28
N ALA A 473 11.20 24.45 8.73
CA ALA A 473 12.52 24.76 8.19
C ALA A 473 13.57 23.66 8.49
N GLY A 474 13.41 22.95 9.61
CA GLY A 474 14.26 21.83 9.98
C GLY A 474 14.03 20.53 9.20
N GLU A 475 12.95 20.45 8.43
CA GLU A 475 12.67 19.28 7.60
C GLU A 475 13.58 19.20 6.36
N ASN A 476 13.97 17.99 5.99
CA ASN A 476 14.79 17.77 4.79
C ASN A 476 13.90 17.68 3.53
N TRP A 477 13.48 18.84 3.02
CA TRP A 477 12.66 18.94 1.80
C TRP A 477 13.37 18.47 0.54
N GLN A 478 14.72 18.48 0.52
CA GLN A 478 15.51 18.07 -0.64
C GLN A 478 15.29 16.59 -1.02
N VAL A 479 14.88 15.77 -0.07
CA VAL A 479 14.54 14.35 -0.32
C VAL A 479 13.22 14.19 -1.07
N LEU A 480 12.25 15.09 -0.82
CA LEU A 480 10.92 15.03 -1.44
C LEU A 480 10.82 15.87 -2.71
N VAL A 481 11.35 17.09 -2.66
CA VAL A 481 11.20 18.11 -3.71
C VAL A 481 12.52 18.85 -3.95
N PRO A 482 13.51 18.18 -4.58
CA PRO A 482 14.83 18.73 -4.80
C PRO A 482 14.79 20.10 -5.49
N GLY A 483 15.49 21.09 -4.92
CA GLY A 483 15.61 22.43 -5.50
C GLY A 483 14.32 23.28 -5.46
N THR A 484 13.29 22.86 -4.72
CA THR A 484 12.08 23.65 -4.49
C THR A 484 11.96 24.00 -3.02
N PRO A 485 12.09 25.28 -2.62
CA PRO A 485 11.96 25.69 -1.23
C PRO A 485 10.51 25.56 -0.76
N ILE A 486 10.35 25.00 0.45
CA ILE A 486 9.07 24.85 1.15
C ILE A 486 9.15 25.66 2.45
N GLY A 487 8.07 26.37 2.72
CA GLY A 487 7.90 27.13 3.97
C GLY A 487 6.44 27.13 4.41
N LEU A 488 6.20 27.72 5.57
CA LEU A 488 4.86 27.96 6.09
C LEU A 488 4.70 29.46 6.39
N ALA A 489 3.59 30.03 5.93
CA ALA A 489 3.11 31.33 6.36
C ALA A 489 1.98 31.12 7.37
N ALA A 490 2.03 31.76 8.51
CA ALA A 490 0.98 31.67 9.52
C ALA A 490 0.45 33.06 9.88
N GLY A 491 -0.87 33.18 9.95
CA GLY A 491 -1.55 34.37 10.46
C GLY A 491 -2.48 33.97 11.59
N TRP A 492 -2.61 34.82 12.60
CA TRP A 492 -3.35 34.54 13.81
C TRP A 492 -4.44 35.57 14.10
N SER A 493 -5.53 35.13 14.70
CA SER A 493 -6.62 35.96 15.20
C SER A 493 -7.22 35.33 16.47
N GLU A 494 -7.98 36.09 17.23
CA GLU A 494 -8.73 35.56 18.36
C GLU A 494 -10.15 35.16 17.92
N VAL A 495 -10.68 34.07 18.50
CA VAL A 495 -12.06 33.64 18.34
C VAL A 495 -12.80 33.77 19.69
N GLY A 496 -13.93 34.47 19.66
CA GLY A 496 -14.77 34.76 20.84
C GLY A 496 -16.09 34.01 20.88
N PRO A 497 -16.99 34.29 21.83
CA PRO A 497 -18.21 33.52 22.10
C PRO A 497 -19.34 33.61 21.05
N ASP A 498 -19.19 34.37 19.95
CA ASP A 498 -20.22 34.51 18.91
C ASP A 498 -19.95 33.58 17.72
N ARG A 499 -20.98 32.88 17.21
CA ARG A 499 -20.86 31.95 16.05
C ARG A 499 -20.38 32.60 14.76
N ARG A 500 -20.66 33.90 14.56
CA ARG A 500 -20.10 34.66 13.42
C ARG A 500 -18.61 34.91 13.55
N ALA A 501 -18.04 34.71 14.74
CA ALA A 501 -16.65 34.95 15.03
C ALA A 501 -15.69 33.96 14.34
N LEU A 502 -16.07 32.69 14.08
CA LEU A 502 -15.16 31.73 13.44
C LEU A 502 -14.79 32.16 12.02
N ALA A 503 -15.77 32.45 11.17
CA ALA A 503 -15.51 32.88 9.79
C ALA A 503 -14.73 34.20 9.73
N ALA A 504 -15.08 35.16 10.60
CA ALA A 504 -14.37 36.44 10.71
C ALA A 504 -12.94 36.26 11.25
N ALA A 505 -12.74 35.36 12.24
CA ALA A 505 -11.44 35.04 12.80
C ALA A 505 -10.54 34.35 11.77
N LEU A 506 -11.07 33.40 10.98
CA LEU A 506 -10.34 32.76 9.90
C LEU A 506 -9.94 33.76 8.80
N ALA A 507 -10.85 34.65 8.40
CA ALA A 507 -10.55 35.69 7.41
C ALA A 507 -9.49 36.68 7.92
N ALA A 508 -9.57 37.10 9.17
CA ALA A 508 -8.57 37.98 9.79
C ALA A 508 -7.21 37.28 9.92
N ALA A 509 -7.18 36.01 10.34
CA ALA A 509 -5.95 35.22 10.42
C ALA A 509 -5.34 35.04 9.02
N ALA A 510 -6.14 34.75 8.02
CA ALA A 510 -5.68 34.63 6.63
C ALA A 510 -5.11 35.95 6.08
N GLY A 511 -5.68 37.10 6.44
CA GLY A 511 -5.19 38.44 6.06
C GLY A 511 -3.88 38.87 6.76
N ASN A 512 -3.59 38.29 7.92
CA ASN A 512 -2.42 38.61 8.75
C ASN A 512 -1.22 37.65 8.53
N ARG A 513 -1.27 36.82 7.48
CA ARG A 513 -0.19 35.87 7.18
C ARG A 513 1.12 36.59 6.90
N THR A 514 2.13 36.28 7.66
CA THR A 514 3.51 36.69 7.41
C THR A 514 4.34 35.44 7.07
N PRO A 515 5.24 35.54 6.06
CA PRO A 515 6.25 34.49 5.87
C PRO A 515 7.05 34.37 7.15
N ALA A 516 7.19 33.18 7.63
CA ALA A 516 7.94 32.89 8.85
C ALA A 516 9.41 32.70 8.53
#